data_0e2c85e8e065f59c3fa45e36c38cd1c4
#
_entry.id   0e2c85e8e065f59c3fa45e36c38cd1c4
#
_cell.length_a   1.000
_cell.length_b   1.000
_cell.length_c   1.000
_cell.angle_alpha   90.00
_cell.angle_beta   90.00
_cell.angle_gamma   90.00
#
_symmetry.space_group_name_H-M   'P 1'
#
loop_
_entity.id
_entity.type
_entity.pdbx_description
1 polymer ?
#
loop_
_entity_poly.entity_id
_entity_poly.type
_entity_poly.pdbx_seq_one_letter_code
_entity_poly.pdbx_strand_id
1 'polypeptide(L)'
;MAKLKVSIFGAGKIGTALAVTLSKNADFSLEIIDRSEEALDSLRAMQLDATLRTFRHPEDLPALLSGQDVAVAAVPETAVSEIARAAARANVHYLDFSCAGTQTREMLAALSGQRAVFTGCGVSPGMIGNIACGLLEESFGVTDLTIRVGAVPRFPTNRLGYGQIWNVDGLIDEYTRPSAAIRDGRPVMLAPLEEHGKLSIDGVNYEEFITSGGVGDLSIFSHSSLKNVTFKTIRYPGHLDYMRFLLDDLGLRSRRDMLRSLLCNGLPVIEDDILLLMVTARGSRGRQPSERTVCYRFSPDAKKGPFNALTSVATGYAATLLSMLQRDEIPSSGVIEHHRLDTEALLSSAFLKPLLVRQ
;
A
#
# COMPACT_ATOMS: atom_id res chain seq x y z
N MET A 1 26.95 2.18 12.63
CA MET A 1 25.76 2.62 13.37
C MET A 1 25.19 1.46 14.16
N ALA A 2 24.41 1.70 15.22
CA ALA A 2 23.69 0.64 15.90
C ALA A 2 22.57 0.11 14.98
N LYS A 3 22.22 -1.19 15.11
CA LYS A 3 21.10 -1.75 14.35
C LYS A 3 19.79 -1.12 14.82
N LEU A 4 18.89 -0.81 13.88
CA LEU A 4 17.51 -0.41 14.20
C LEU A 4 16.73 -1.66 14.64
N LYS A 5 16.17 -1.63 15.85
CA LYS A 5 15.40 -2.75 16.42
C LYS A 5 13.93 -2.60 16.03
N VAL A 6 13.44 -3.51 15.22
CA VAL A 6 12.10 -3.43 14.61
C VAL A 6 11.24 -4.58 15.10
N SER A 7 10.14 -4.27 15.78
CA SER A 7 9.08 -5.23 16.14
C SER A 7 7.97 -5.19 15.08
N ILE A 8 7.80 -6.29 14.34
CA ILE A 8 6.77 -6.46 13.32
C ILE A 8 5.60 -7.23 13.95
N PHE A 9 4.46 -6.56 14.09
CA PHE A 9 3.21 -7.18 14.54
C PHE A 9 2.43 -7.70 13.35
N GLY A 10 2.19 -9.00 13.34
CA GLY A 10 1.53 -9.75 12.28
C GLY A 10 2.50 -10.59 11.45
N ALA A 11 2.31 -11.92 11.50
CA ALA A 11 3.04 -12.92 10.72
C ALA A 11 2.27 -13.36 9.45
N GLY A 12 1.37 -12.49 8.96
CA GLY A 12 0.66 -12.67 7.69
C GLY A 12 1.55 -12.34 6.49
N LYS A 13 0.95 -12.31 5.29
CA LYS A 13 1.68 -12.11 4.01
C LYS A 13 2.60 -10.86 4.02
N ILE A 14 2.11 -9.72 4.50
CA ILE A 14 2.88 -8.45 4.55
C ILE A 14 3.98 -8.51 5.60
N GLY A 15 3.67 -8.94 6.85
CA GLY A 15 4.66 -9.00 7.92
C GLY A 15 5.78 -9.99 7.62
N THR A 16 5.44 -11.18 7.09
CA THR A 16 6.42 -12.16 6.62
C THR A 16 7.32 -11.61 5.52
N ALA A 17 6.73 -10.95 4.51
CA ALA A 17 7.50 -10.38 3.41
C ALA A 17 8.42 -9.24 3.88
N LEU A 18 7.95 -8.39 4.79
CA LEU A 18 8.77 -7.34 5.39
C LEU A 18 9.93 -7.95 6.21
N ALA A 19 9.65 -8.96 7.02
CA ALA A 19 10.67 -9.66 7.80
C ALA A 19 11.75 -10.26 6.90
N VAL A 20 11.36 -10.96 5.82
CA VAL A 20 12.31 -11.50 4.82
C VAL A 20 13.10 -10.40 4.13
N THR A 21 12.48 -9.25 3.86
CA THR A 21 13.13 -8.13 3.21
C THR A 21 14.19 -7.49 4.12
N LEU A 22 13.85 -7.27 5.39
CA LEU A 22 14.75 -6.61 6.36
C LEU A 22 15.83 -7.56 6.90
N SER A 23 15.55 -8.87 7.06
CA SER A 23 16.53 -9.84 7.58
C SER A 23 17.79 -9.98 6.72
N LYS A 24 17.71 -9.59 5.44
CA LYS A 24 18.85 -9.59 4.51
C LYS A 24 19.76 -8.37 4.66
N ASN A 25 19.39 -7.42 5.52
CA ASN A 25 20.15 -6.20 5.74
C ASN A 25 20.64 -6.16 7.20
N ALA A 26 21.96 -6.05 7.37
CA ALA A 26 22.62 -6.06 8.68
C ALA A 26 22.28 -4.83 9.57
N ASP A 27 21.65 -3.80 9.00
CA ASP A 27 21.28 -2.58 9.71
C ASP A 27 20.06 -2.78 10.64
N PHE A 28 19.36 -3.92 10.55
CA PHE A 28 18.17 -4.22 11.33
C PHE A 28 18.37 -5.38 12.30
N SER A 29 17.64 -5.31 13.43
CA SER A 29 17.43 -6.42 14.36
C SER A 29 15.93 -6.64 14.47
N LEU A 30 15.45 -7.85 14.19
CA LEU A 30 14.03 -8.10 13.98
C LEU A 30 13.42 -8.93 15.10
N GLU A 31 12.24 -8.51 15.50
CA GLU A 31 11.32 -9.31 16.31
C GLU A 31 9.96 -9.38 15.59
N ILE A 32 9.41 -10.59 15.45
CA ILE A 32 8.11 -10.79 14.80
C ILE A 32 7.15 -11.33 15.85
N ILE A 33 6.01 -10.67 15.95
CA ILE A 33 5.03 -10.88 17.01
C ILE A 33 3.67 -11.19 16.40
N ASP A 34 3.09 -12.33 16.73
CA ASP A 34 1.74 -12.71 16.29
C ASP A 34 0.96 -13.40 17.40
N ARG A 35 -0.36 -13.41 17.32
CA ARG A 35 -1.26 -14.18 18.18
C ARG A 35 -1.28 -15.67 17.80
N SER A 36 -1.03 -15.99 16.53
CA SER A 36 -1.04 -17.34 15.96
C SER A 36 0.34 -17.96 16.02
N GLU A 37 0.49 -19.02 16.82
CA GLU A 37 1.69 -19.83 16.83
C GLU A 37 1.93 -20.51 15.48
N GLU A 38 0.85 -20.96 14.80
CA GLU A 38 0.93 -21.58 13.47
C GLU A 38 1.54 -20.62 12.42
N ALA A 39 1.17 -19.32 12.47
CA ALA A 39 1.76 -18.32 11.59
C ALA A 39 3.27 -18.14 11.87
N LEU A 40 3.68 -18.18 13.14
CA LEU A 40 5.09 -18.10 13.53
C LEU A 40 5.87 -19.37 13.17
N ASP A 41 5.25 -20.55 13.20
CA ASP A 41 5.89 -21.81 12.78
C ASP A 41 6.29 -21.78 11.30
N SER A 42 5.46 -21.18 10.47
CA SER A 42 5.78 -20.96 9.05
C SER A 42 7.02 -20.09 8.87
N LEU A 43 7.21 -19.07 9.74
CA LEU A 43 8.41 -18.23 9.75
C LEU A 43 9.64 -18.95 10.31
N ARG A 44 9.48 -19.83 11.32
CA ARG A 44 10.57 -20.66 11.85
C ARG A 44 11.19 -21.53 10.74
N ALA A 45 10.35 -22.08 9.87
CA ALA A 45 10.79 -22.87 8.73
C ALA A 45 11.66 -22.08 7.72
N MET A 46 11.53 -20.76 7.68
CA MET A 46 12.33 -19.88 6.80
C MET A 46 13.72 -19.57 7.36
N GLN A 47 14.02 -19.91 8.63
CA GLN A 47 15.30 -19.70 9.30
C GLN A 47 15.80 -18.24 9.21
N LEU A 48 14.91 -17.27 9.39
CA LEU A 48 15.26 -15.86 9.40
C LEU A 48 16.06 -15.51 10.68
N ASP A 49 16.99 -14.59 10.56
CA ASP A 49 17.66 -13.95 11.73
C ASP A 49 16.67 -12.99 12.39
N ALA A 50 15.76 -13.54 13.16
CA ALA A 50 14.70 -12.82 13.85
C ALA A 50 14.23 -13.56 15.11
N THR A 51 13.87 -12.80 16.13
CA THR A 51 13.19 -13.35 17.33
C THR A 51 11.71 -13.47 17.04
N LEU A 52 11.10 -14.60 17.40
CA LEU A 52 9.66 -14.85 17.23
C LEU A 52 8.98 -14.92 18.59
N ARG A 53 7.90 -14.16 18.77
CA ARG A 53 7.14 -14.12 20.02
C ARG A 53 5.63 -14.19 19.77
N THR A 54 4.94 -14.89 20.64
CA THR A 54 3.47 -14.81 20.75
C THR A 54 3.05 -13.86 21.86
N PHE A 55 1.84 -13.32 21.74
CA PHE A 55 1.16 -12.63 22.81
C PHE A 55 -0.32 -13.09 22.88
N ARG A 56 -0.90 -13.00 24.07
CA ARG A 56 -2.29 -13.42 24.29
C ARG A 56 -3.23 -12.26 24.52
N HIS A 57 -2.75 -11.23 25.19
CA HIS A 57 -3.57 -10.09 25.60
C HIS A 57 -2.98 -8.78 25.08
N PRO A 58 -3.80 -7.82 24.65
CA PRO A 58 -3.32 -6.50 24.18
C PRO A 58 -2.52 -5.72 25.23
N GLU A 59 -2.73 -6.03 26.52
CA GLU A 59 -2.00 -5.43 27.64
C GLU A 59 -0.51 -5.81 27.65
N ASP A 60 -0.14 -6.92 27.03
CA ASP A 60 1.23 -7.41 26.95
C ASP A 60 2.08 -6.60 25.93
N LEU A 61 1.42 -5.98 24.95
CA LEU A 61 2.08 -5.32 23.81
C LEU A 61 3.10 -4.24 24.20
N PRO A 62 2.86 -3.33 25.17
CA PRO A 62 3.87 -2.34 25.55
C PRO A 62 5.14 -2.96 26.15
N ALA A 63 5.01 -4.08 26.87
CA ALA A 63 6.16 -4.79 27.43
C ALA A 63 7.01 -5.45 26.35
N LEU A 64 6.38 -5.95 25.27
CA LEU A 64 7.07 -6.51 24.11
C LEU A 64 7.86 -5.45 23.33
N LEU A 65 7.48 -4.18 23.43
CA LEU A 65 8.17 -3.06 22.80
C LEU A 65 9.31 -2.48 23.66
N SER A 66 9.53 -3.02 24.85
CA SER A 66 10.62 -2.55 25.72
C SER A 66 12.00 -2.80 25.08
N GLY A 67 12.76 -1.72 24.90
CA GLY A 67 14.09 -1.76 24.26
C GLY A 67 14.05 -1.93 22.74
N GLN A 68 12.89 -1.81 22.11
CA GLN A 68 12.72 -1.73 20.66
C GLN A 68 12.75 -0.25 20.21
N ASP A 69 13.03 -0.03 18.93
CA ASP A 69 13.07 1.32 18.36
C ASP A 69 11.79 1.63 17.54
N VAL A 70 11.25 0.63 16.85
CA VAL A 70 10.10 0.78 15.93
C VAL A 70 9.08 -0.33 16.13
N ALA A 71 7.81 0.04 16.20
CA ALA A 71 6.66 -0.87 16.06
C ALA A 71 6.08 -0.77 14.64
N VAL A 72 6.03 -1.88 13.92
CA VAL A 72 5.39 -1.99 12.60
C VAL A 72 4.10 -2.77 12.71
N ALA A 73 2.96 -2.15 12.35
CA ALA A 73 1.65 -2.79 12.34
C ALA A 73 1.35 -3.39 10.96
N ALA A 74 1.69 -4.67 10.77
CA ALA A 74 1.37 -5.47 9.57
C ALA A 74 0.16 -6.39 9.82
N VAL A 75 -0.87 -5.83 10.45
CA VAL A 75 -2.09 -6.51 10.91
C VAL A 75 -3.33 -5.99 10.15
N PRO A 76 -4.47 -6.69 10.20
CA PRO A 76 -5.74 -6.16 9.69
C PRO A 76 -6.08 -4.81 10.30
N GLU A 77 -6.79 -3.95 9.55
CA GLU A 77 -7.16 -2.58 9.96
C GLU A 77 -7.80 -2.52 11.34
N THR A 78 -8.61 -3.52 11.69
CA THR A 78 -9.27 -3.65 13.00
C THR A 78 -8.32 -3.77 14.20
N ALA A 79 -7.09 -4.24 13.99
CA ALA A 79 -6.08 -4.42 15.04
C ALA A 79 -5.02 -3.30 15.07
N VAL A 80 -4.98 -2.42 14.07
CA VAL A 80 -3.99 -1.33 13.94
C VAL A 80 -4.00 -0.41 15.16
N SER A 81 -5.18 -0.07 15.68
CA SER A 81 -5.31 0.83 16.84
C SER A 81 -4.70 0.27 18.14
N GLU A 82 -4.69 -1.05 18.31
CA GLU A 82 -4.05 -1.70 19.47
C GLU A 82 -2.53 -1.53 19.42
N ILE A 83 -1.93 -1.73 18.24
CA ILE A 83 -0.47 -1.59 18.05
C ILE A 83 -0.06 -0.11 18.17
N ALA A 84 -0.84 0.81 17.58
CA ALA A 84 -0.58 2.25 17.72
C ALA A 84 -0.60 2.70 19.19
N ARG A 85 -1.55 2.20 19.98
CA ARG A 85 -1.62 2.46 21.42
C ARG A 85 -0.43 1.91 22.17
N ALA A 86 0.02 0.70 21.83
CA ALA A 86 1.19 0.08 22.43
C ALA A 86 2.47 0.88 22.10
N ALA A 87 2.65 1.29 20.85
CA ALA A 87 3.77 2.12 20.41
C ALA A 87 3.80 3.47 21.14
N ALA A 88 2.64 4.12 21.31
CA ALA A 88 2.53 5.38 22.05
C ALA A 88 2.91 5.21 23.53
N ARG A 89 2.49 4.12 24.19
CA ARG A 89 2.84 3.84 25.58
C ARG A 89 4.31 3.48 25.77
N ALA A 90 4.89 2.75 24.81
CA ALA A 90 6.31 2.37 24.85
C ALA A 90 7.23 3.49 24.34
N ASN A 91 6.66 4.56 23.78
CA ASN A 91 7.39 5.68 23.17
C ASN A 91 8.42 5.22 22.13
N VAL A 92 7.96 4.43 21.13
CA VAL A 92 8.77 3.95 20.00
C VAL A 92 8.23 4.52 18.69
N HIS A 93 9.06 4.56 17.64
CA HIS A 93 8.60 4.93 16.29
C HIS A 93 7.49 3.99 15.82
N TYR A 94 6.64 4.45 14.92
CA TYR A 94 5.48 3.70 14.45
C TYR A 94 5.38 3.69 12.93
N LEU A 95 5.06 2.53 12.36
CA LEU A 95 4.77 2.38 10.93
C LEU A 95 3.58 1.45 10.71
N ASP A 96 2.66 1.80 9.79
CA ASP A 96 1.59 0.92 9.31
C ASP A 96 1.39 0.99 7.80
N PHE A 97 0.53 0.09 7.28
CA PHE A 97 0.20 -0.05 5.86
C PHE A 97 -1.21 0.44 5.52
N SER A 98 -1.95 0.95 6.50
CA SER A 98 -3.36 1.30 6.38
C SER A 98 -3.60 2.79 6.56
N CYS A 99 -4.81 3.24 6.20
CA CYS A 99 -5.27 4.57 6.57
C CYS A 99 -5.79 4.56 8.00
N ALA A 100 -5.05 5.13 8.92
CA ALA A 100 -5.46 5.22 10.31
C ALA A 100 -6.81 5.97 10.45
N GLY A 101 -7.77 5.37 11.18
CA GLY A 101 -9.02 6.02 11.57
C GLY A 101 -8.76 7.21 12.53
N THR A 102 -9.78 8.06 12.73
CA THR A 102 -9.64 9.31 13.51
C THR A 102 -9.04 9.10 14.90
N GLN A 103 -9.54 8.12 15.66
CA GLN A 103 -9.04 7.81 17.00
C GLN A 103 -7.56 7.37 16.99
N THR A 104 -7.17 6.58 16.02
CA THR A 104 -5.77 6.14 15.87
C THR A 104 -4.88 7.31 15.50
N ARG A 105 -5.33 8.20 14.61
CA ARG A 105 -4.59 9.44 14.26
C ARG A 105 -4.38 10.36 15.46
N GLU A 106 -5.37 10.54 16.33
CA GLU A 106 -5.24 11.32 17.55
C GLU A 106 -4.17 10.75 18.51
N MET A 107 -4.16 9.41 18.69
CA MET A 107 -3.12 8.75 19.50
C MET A 107 -1.73 8.92 18.89
N LEU A 108 -1.61 8.75 17.57
CA LEU A 108 -0.36 8.89 16.85
C LEU A 108 0.12 10.36 16.78
N ALA A 109 -0.79 11.34 16.78
CA ALA A 109 -0.43 12.75 16.86
C ALA A 109 0.28 13.07 18.18
N ALA A 110 -0.14 12.48 19.30
CA ALA A 110 0.57 12.64 20.58
C ALA A 110 1.97 12.00 20.54
N LEU A 111 2.11 10.81 19.95
CA LEU A 111 3.41 10.12 19.77
C LEU A 111 4.36 10.92 18.87
N SER A 112 3.83 11.55 17.83
CA SER A 112 4.64 12.27 16.83
C SER A 112 5.45 13.43 17.42
N GLY A 113 5.06 13.97 18.57
CA GLY A 113 5.84 14.98 19.28
C GLY A 113 7.24 14.52 19.70
N GLN A 114 7.48 13.19 19.78
CA GLN A 114 8.74 12.61 20.24
C GLN A 114 9.30 11.55 19.28
N ARG A 115 8.49 10.96 18.42
CA ARG A 115 8.84 9.84 17.56
C ARG A 115 8.34 10.05 16.14
N ALA A 116 9.03 9.46 15.18
CA ALA A 116 8.56 9.40 13.80
C ALA A 116 7.35 8.47 13.69
N VAL A 117 6.31 8.94 13.02
CA VAL A 117 5.06 8.24 12.78
C VAL A 117 4.82 8.15 11.28
N PHE A 118 4.72 6.93 10.77
CA PHE A 118 4.47 6.64 9.36
C PHE A 118 3.12 5.92 9.25
N THR A 119 2.20 6.45 8.46
CA THR A 119 0.90 5.82 8.21
C THR A 119 0.68 5.60 6.73
N GLY A 120 0.06 4.48 6.36
CA GLY A 120 -0.23 4.17 4.97
C GLY A 120 1.00 3.89 4.13
N CYS A 121 1.97 3.14 4.64
CA CYS A 121 3.27 2.91 4.00
C CYS A 121 3.27 1.69 3.05
N GLY A 122 2.15 1.47 2.36
CA GLY A 122 2.01 0.44 1.33
C GLY A 122 2.20 0.96 -0.10
N VAL A 123 1.47 0.35 -1.03
CA VAL A 123 1.39 0.80 -2.41
C VAL A 123 0.31 1.86 -2.57
N SER A 124 -0.91 1.55 -2.09
CA SER A 124 -2.10 2.38 -2.15
C SER A 124 -2.98 2.09 -0.92
N PRO A 125 -2.85 2.88 0.14
CA PRO A 125 -2.08 4.11 0.29
C PRO A 125 -0.56 3.87 0.33
N GLY A 126 0.18 4.94 0.06
CA GLY A 126 1.64 4.97 0.18
C GLY A 126 2.35 5.42 -1.09
N MET A 127 3.08 4.52 -1.73
CA MET A 127 3.98 4.83 -2.85
C MET A 127 3.29 5.57 -4.00
N ILE A 128 2.04 5.24 -4.32
CA ILE A 128 1.30 5.94 -5.40
C ILE A 128 1.04 7.41 -5.06
N GLY A 129 0.82 7.72 -3.77
CA GLY A 129 0.70 9.10 -3.29
C GLY A 129 1.99 9.89 -3.46
N ASN A 130 3.13 9.27 -3.16
CA ASN A 130 4.45 9.86 -3.37
C ASN A 130 4.69 10.16 -4.86
N ILE A 131 4.47 9.18 -5.75
CA ILE A 131 4.61 9.37 -7.21
C ILE A 131 3.70 10.52 -7.70
N ALA A 132 2.47 10.60 -7.18
CA ALA A 132 1.52 11.62 -7.57
C ALA A 132 1.97 13.03 -7.11
N CYS A 133 2.45 13.16 -5.88
CA CYS A 133 2.98 14.43 -5.36
C CYS A 133 4.25 14.85 -6.11
N GLY A 134 5.19 13.94 -6.34
CA GLY A 134 6.40 14.23 -7.11
C GLY A 134 6.09 14.72 -8.54
N LEU A 135 5.12 14.10 -9.23
CA LEU A 135 4.69 14.56 -10.54
C LEU A 135 4.08 15.97 -10.50
N LEU A 136 3.33 16.29 -9.43
CA LEU A 136 2.74 17.63 -9.27
C LEU A 136 3.80 18.69 -9.03
N GLU A 137 4.82 18.42 -8.21
CA GLU A 137 5.92 19.35 -7.94
C GLU A 137 6.72 19.69 -9.20
N GLU A 138 6.85 18.74 -10.11
CA GLU A 138 7.53 18.92 -11.41
C GLU A 138 6.65 19.51 -12.52
N SER A 139 5.37 19.76 -12.25
CA SER A 139 4.38 20.17 -13.24
C SER A 139 3.76 21.53 -12.91
N PHE A 140 3.47 22.34 -13.93
CA PHE A 140 2.86 23.67 -13.78
C PHE A 140 1.43 23.69 -14.28
N GLY A 141 0.56 24.44 -13.57
CA GLY A 141 -0.81 24.72 -14.00
C GLY A 141 -1.70 23.47 -14.11
N VAL A 142 -1.41 22.46 -13.27
CA VAL A 142 -2.19 21.22 -13.23
C VAL A 142 -3.57 21.49 -12.65
N THR A 143 -4.60 21.07 -13.37
CA THR A 143 -5.99 21.15 -12.92
C THR A 143 -6.60 19.78 -12.64
N ASP A 144 -6.10 18.73 -13.30
CA ASP A 144 -6.65 17.39 -13.26
C ASP A 144 -5.55 16.35 -12.99
N LEU A 145 -5.76 15.53 -11.99
CA LEU A 145 -4.87 14.45 -11.60
C LEU A 145 -5.61 13.12 -11.66
N THR A 146 -5.12 12.19 -12.46
CA THR A 146 -5.65 10.82 -12.51
C THR A 146 -4.58 9.85 -12.03
N ILE A 147 -4.90 9.13 -10.97
CA ILE A 147 -4.02 8.18 -10.29
C ILE A 147 -4.53 6.78 -10.56
N ARG A 148 -3.65 5.88 -10.99
CA ARG A 148 -4.02 4.53 -11.40
C ARG A 148 -3.10 3.51 -10.76
N VAL A 149 -3.70 2.45 -10.23
CA VAL A 149 -2.98 1.28 -9.68
C VAL A 149 -3.55 0.01 -10.31
N GLY A 150 -2.67 -0.84 -10.83
CA GLY A 150 -3.05 -2.16 -11.32
C GLY A 150 -2.12 -3.22 -10.76
N ALA A 151 -2.65 -4.15 -9.98
CA ALA A 151 -1.98 -5.41 -9.70
C ALA A 151 -2.72 -6.49 -10.52
N VAL A 152 -2.06 -7.07 -11.49
CA VAL A 152 -2.66 -8.00 -12.45
C VAL A 152 -1.77 -9.23 -12.64
N PRO A 153 -2.33 -10.44 -12.82
CA PRO A 153 -1.54 -11.61 -13.15
C PRO A 153 -0.68 -11.35 -14.40
N ARG A 154 0.58 -11.78 -14.42
CA ARG A 154 1.39 -11.69 -15.64
C ARG A 154 0.77 -12.50 -16.77
N PHE A 155 0.20 -13.66 -16.44
CA PHE A 155 -0.46 -14.57 -17.37
C PHE A 155 -1.86 -14.89 -16.84
N PRO A 156 -2.90 -14.18 -17.29
CA PRO A 156 -4.27 -14.43 -16.86
C PRO A 156 -4.75 -15.81 -17.36
N THR A 157 -5.32 -16.62 -16.47
CA THR A 157 -5.78 -17.98 -16.74
C THR A 157 -7.29 -18.13 -16.76
N ASN A 158 -8.03 -17.06 -16.49
CA ASN A 158 -9.49 -17.04 -16.47
C ASN A 158 -10.03 -15.77 -17.15
N ARG A 159 -11.33 -15.76 -17.45
CA ARG A 159 -11.97 -14.64 -18.16
C ARG A 159 -12.05 -13.36 -17.35
N LEU A 160 -12.04 -13.46 -16.02
CA LEU A 160 -11.95 -12.27 -15.16
C LEU A 160 -10.56 -11.58 -15.30
N GLY A 161 -9.55 -12.29 -15.84
CA GLY A 161 -8.19 -11.78 -15.95
C GLY A 161 -7.56 -11.48 -14.59
N TYR A 162 -8.00 -12.18 -13.53
CA TYR A 162 -7.60 -11.85 -12.16
C TYR A 162 -7.42 -13.11 -11.30
N GLY A 163 -6.85 -12.89 -10.10
CA GLY A 163 -6.65 -13.94 -9.09
C GLY A 163 -6.43 -13.34 -7.70
N GLN A 164 -6.15 -14.19 -6.74
CA GLN A 164 -5.88 -13.80 -5.36
C GLN A 164 -4.43 -13.26 -5.24
N ILE A 165 -4.26 -11.99 -5.57
CA ILE A 165 -2.98 -11.26 -5.46
C ILE A 165 -2.79 -10.77 -4.02
N TRP A 166 -3.87 -10.34 -3.38
CA TRP A 166 -3.92 -9.80 -2.04
C TRP A 166 -5.22 -10.19 -1.33
N ASN A 167 -5.57 -9.54 -0.23
CA ASN A 167 -6.74 -9.85 0.58
C ASN A 167 -8.05 -9.72 -0.21
N VAL A 168 -8.83 -10.80 -0.28
CA VAL A 168 -10.10 -10.85 -1.01
C VAL A 168 -11.15 -9.93 -0.39
N ASP A 169 -11.16 -9.76 0.93
CA ASP A 169 -12.10 -8.83 1.59
C ASP A 169 -11.83 -7.37 1.18
N GLY A 170 -10.54 -6.98 1.09
CA GLY A 170 -10.15 -5.68 0.56
C GLY A 170 -10.52 -5.52 -0.91
N LEU A 171 -10.37 -6.56 -1.73
CA LEU A 171 -10.79 -6.56 -3.13
C LEU A 171 -12.30 -6.33 -3.27
N ILE A 172 -13.13 -6.98 -2.44
CA ILE A 172 -14.58 -6.75 -2.41
C ILE A 172 -14.88 -5.31 -2.02
N ASP A 173 -14.17 -4.77 -1.03
CA ASP A 173 -14.34 -3.39 -0.60
C ASP A 173 -14.00 -2.40 -1.72
N GLU A 174 -12.94 -2.64 -2.50
CA GLU A 174 -12.61 -1.81 -3.68
C GLU A 174 -13.79 -1.66 -4.64
N TYR A 175 -14.57 -2.72 -4.85
CA TYR A 175 -15.67 -2.74 -5.83
C TYR A 175 -17.03 -2.39 -5.24
N THR A 176 -17.15 -2.24 -3.93
CA THR A 176 -18.44 -2.02 -3.26
C THR A 176 -18.52 -0.72 -2.47
N ARG A 177 -17.38 -0.18 -2.01
CA ARG A 177 -17.34 1.08 -1.26
C ARG A 177 -17.15 2.28 -2.18
N PRO A 178 -17.74 3.44 -1.86
CA PRO A 178 -17.47 4.69 -2.57
C PRO A 178 -16.00 5.09 -2.50
N SER A 179 -15.53 5.77 -3.54
CA SER A 179 -14.17 6.30 -3.67
C SER A 179 -14.14 7.80 -3.39
N ALA A 180 -13.25 8.23 -2.51
CA ALA A 180 -13.01 9.65 -2.30
C ALA A 180 -12.32 10.25 -3.53
N ALA A 181 -12.78 11.42 -3.97
CA ALA A 181 -12.27 12.16 -5.12
C ALA A 181 -12.38 13.67 -4.89
N ILE A 182 -11.76 14.45 -5.75
CA ILE A 182 -11.99 15.91 -5.83
C ILE A 182 -12.67 16.19 -7.17
N ARG A 183 -13.74 17.00 -7.16
CA ARG A 183 -14.42 17.53 -8.33
C ARG A 183 -14.68 19.02 -8.13
N ASP A 184 -14.27 19.83 -9.12
CA ASP A 184 -14.36 21.29 -9.06
C ASP A 184 -13.77 21.89 -7.76
N GLY A 185 -12.65 21.31 -7.30
CA GLY A 185 -11.95 21.72 -6.08
C GLY A 185 -12.64 21.30 -4.78
N ARG A 186 -13.66 20.45 -4.82
CA ARG A 186 -14.42 20.00 -3.64
C ARG A 186 -14.30 18.48 -3.44
N PRO A 187 -14.13 18.00 -2.20
CA PRO A 187 -14.20 16.58 -1.90
C PRO A 187 -15.58 16.02 -2.24
N VAL A 188 -15.61 14.89 -2.93
CA VAL A 188 -16.83 14.15 -3.28
C VAL A 188 -16.59 12.65 -3.10
N MET A 189 -17.68 11.88 -3.02
CA MET A 189 -17.65 10.42 -3.03
C MET A 189 -18.22 9.94 -4.37
N LEU A 190 -17.43 9.15 -5.11
CA LEU A 190 -17.82 8.57 -6.39
C LEU A 190 -18.23 7.11 -6.21
N ALA A 191 -19.19 6.66 -6.99
CA ALA A 191 -19.57 5.25 -7.00
C ALA A 191 -18.44 4.41 -7.61
N PRO A 192 -18.16 3.21 -7.04
CA PRO A 192 -17.21 2.30 -7.64
C PRO A 192 -17.73 1.74 -8.96
N LEU A 193 -16.82 1.23 -9.81
CA LEU A 193 -17.09 0.64 -11.12
C LEU A 193 -17.60 1.62 -12.19
N GLU A 194 -17.52 2.93 -11.93
CA GLU A 194 -17.87 3.98 -12.88
C GLU A 194 -16.64 4.54 -13.61
N GLU A 195 -16.87 5.48 -14.52
CA GLU A 195 -15.85 6.14 -15.35
C GLU A 195 -14.91 5.14 -16.05
N HIS A 196 -15.49 4.12 -16.69
CA HIS A 196 -14.76 3.15 -17.50
C HIS A 196 -13.94 3.83 -18.59
N GLY A 197 -12.68 3.46 -18.70
CA GLY A 197 -11.76 3.88 -19.74
C GLY A 197 -10.95 2.69 -20.28
N LYS A 198 -10.34 2.89 -21.44
CA LYS A 198 -9.40 1.94 -22.06
C LYS A 198 -8.06 2.59 -22.16
N LEU A 199 -6.99 1.85 -21.89
CA LEU A 199 -5.62 2.32 -22.01
C LEU A 199 -4.73 1.20 -22.54
N SER A 200 -3.58 1.59 -23.11
CA SER A 200 -2.54 0.64 -23.51
C SER A 200 -1.24 1.02 -22.83
N ILE A 201 -0.57 0.04 -22.23
CA ILE A 201 0.74 0.21 -21.59
C ILE A 201 1.66 -0.84 -22.20
N ASP A 202 2.76 -0.43 -22.80
CA ASP A 202 3.75 -1.29 -23.46
C ASP A 202 3.13 -2.28 -24.47
N GLY A 203 2.11 -1.81 -25.22
CA GLY A 203 1.40 -2.62 -26.22
C GLY A 203 0.38 -3.59 -25.66
N VAL A 204 0.21 -3.66 -24.33
CA VAL A 204 -0.83 -4.47 -23.68
C VAL A 204 -2.05 -3.60 -23.41
N ASN A 205 -3.23 -4.10 -23.80
CA ASN A 205 -4.49 -3.41 -23.57
C ASN A 205 -5.01 -3.69 -22.16
N TYR A 206 -5.47 -2.63 -21.50
CA TYR A 206 -6.10 -2.64 -20.18
C TYR A 206 -7.39 -1.83 -20.20
N GLU A 207 -8.17 -1.99 -19.15
CA GLU A 207 -9.26 -1.09 -18.82
C GLU A 207 -9.04 -0.46 -17.45
N GLU A 208 -9.65 0.69 -17.23
CA GLU A 208 -9.61 1.42 -15.97
C GLU A 208 -11.00 1.82 -15.54
N PHE A 209 -11.24 1.88 -14.25
CA PHE A 209 -12.49 2.35 -13.65
C PHE A 209 -12.28 2.73 -12.18
N ILE A 210 -13.24 3.47 -11.63
CA ILE A 210 -13.18 3.90 -10.23
C ILE A 210 -13.29 2.71 -9.29
N THR A 211 -12.41 2.68 -8.27
CA THR A 211 -12.53 1.80 -7.09
C THR A 211 -12.23 2.58 -5.82
N SER A 212 -12.67 2.08 -4.68
CA SER A 212 -12.24 2.62 -3.39
C SER A 212 -10.78 2.25 -3.08
N GLY A 213 -10.26 2.73 -1.95
CA GLY A 213 -8.86 2.55 -1.53
C GLY A 213 -8.03 3.80 -1.83
N GLY A 214 -7.43 3.87 -2.97
CA GLY A 214 -6.74 5.07 -3.44
C GLY A 214 -5.56 5.50 -2.58
N VAL A 215 -5.39 6.81 -2.45
CA VAL A 215 -4.26 7.42 -1.74
C VAL A 215 -4.51 7.59 -0.24
N GLY A 216 -5.72 7.28 0.22
CA GLY A 216 -6.14 7.44 1.61
C GLY A 216 -6.60 8.85 1.91
N ASP A 217 -5.71 9.76 2.24
CA ASP A 217 -6.04 11.15 2.55
C ASP A 217 -5.81 12.06 1.34
N LEU A 218 -6.89 12.66 0.83
CA LEU A 218 -6.81 13.60 -0.31
C LEU A 218 -6.17 14.94 0.05
N SER A 219 -6.00 15.26 1.35
CA SER A 219 -5.34 16.49 1.78
C SER A 219 -3.88 16.58 1.32
N ILE A 220 -3.25 15.45 1.01
CA ILE A 220 -1.90 15.41 0.41
C ILE A 220 -1.83 16.16 -0.93
N PHE A 221 -2.97 16.34 -1.61
CA PHE A 221 -3.10 17.07 -2.88
C PHE A 221 -3.62 18.49 -2.71
N SER A 222 -3.43 19.12 -1.58
CA SER A 222 -3.86 20.51 -1.31
C SER A 222 -3.12 21.54 -2.19
N HIS A 223 -3.20 21.34 -3.51
CA HIS A 223 -2.64 22.20 -4.52
C HIS A 223 -3.71 23.18 -5.02
N SER A 224 -3.45 24.47 -4.96
CA SER A 224 -4.42 25.53 -5.24
C SER A 224 -5.02 25.49 -6.67
N SER A 225 -4.33 24.91 -7.65
CA SER A 225 -4.81 24.78 -9.04
C SER A 225 -5.58 23.50 -9.33
N LEU A 226 -5.52 22.48 -8.44
CA LEU A 226 -6.21 21.21 -8.68
C LEU A 226 -7.73 21.36 -8.55
N LYS A 227 -8.44 20.99 -9.60
CA LYS A 227 -9.90 20.93 -9.66
C LYS A 227 -10.41 19.51 -9.54
N ASN A 228 -9.72 18.56 -10.15
CA ASN A 228 -10.15 17.17 -10.18
C ASN A 228 -9.02 16.24 -9.77
N VAL A 229 -9.32 15.32 -8.85
CA VAL A 229 -8.45 14.19 -8.48
C VAL A 229 -9.27 12.93 -8.52
N THR A 230 -8.84 11.94 -9.30
CA THR A 230 -9.53 10.66 -9.45
C THR A 230 -8.57 9.51 -9.25
N PHE A 231 -9.00 8.54 -8.47
CA PHE A 231 -8.31 7.25 -8.35
C PHE A 231 -9.06 6.20 -9.19
N LYS A 232 -8.32 5.42 -9.96
CA LYS A 232 -8.83 4.30 -10.76
C LYS A 232 -7.96 3.07 -10.59
N THR A 233 -8.57 1.90 -10.72
CA THR A 233 -7.83 0.64 -10.84
C THR A 233 -7.59 0.29 -12.30
N ILE A 234 -6.48 -0.42 -12.59
CA ILE A 234 -6.18 -0.99 -13.92
C ILE A 234 -6.45 -2.49 -13.87
N ARG A 235 -7.18 -3.01 -14.86
CA ARG A 235 -7.47 -4.44 -15.01
C ARG A 235 -7.35 -4.86 -16.48
N TYR A 236 -7.36 -6.15 -16.76
CA TYR A 236 -7.48 -6.66 -18.13
C TYR A 236 -8.88 -6.41 -18.69
N PRO A 237 -9.03 -6.23 -20.02
CA PRO A 237 -10.32 -5.96 -20.65
C PRO A 237 -11.37 -7.03 -20.34
N GLY A 238 -12.57 -6.61 -19.99
CA GLY A 238 -13.71 -7.47 -19.64
C GLY A 238 -13.84 -7.75 -18.14
N HIS A 239 -12.88 -7.37 -17.30
CA HIS A 239 -12.96 -7.55 -15.85
C HIS A 239 -14.17 -6.82 -15.25
N LEU A 240 -14.38 -5.57 -15.66
CA LEU A 240 -15.49 -4.74 -15.18
C LEU A 240 -16.84 -5.38 -15.47
N ASP A 241 -17.04 -5.91 -16.67
CA ASP A 241 -18.31 -6.53 -17.07
C ASP A 241 -18.60 -7.77 -16.21
N TYR A 242 -17.59 -8.62 -15.97
CA TYR A 242 -17.75 -9.78 -15.10
C TYR A 242 -18.01 -9.38 -13.64
N MET A 243 -17.36 -8.33 -13.13
CA MET A 243 -17.62 -7.87 -11.77
C MET A 243 -19.02 -7.27 -11.63
N ARG A 244 -19.50 -6.50 -12.61
CA ARG A 244 -20.88 -6.02 -12.64
C ARG A 244 -21.89 -7.16 -12.70
N PHE A 245 -21.64 -8.16 -13.52
CA PHE A 245 -22.48 -9.36 -13.57
C PHE A 245 -22.58 -10.03 -12.18
N LEU A 246 -21.47 -10.23 -11.49
CA LEU A 246 -21.49 -10.84 -10.16
C LEU A 246 -22.21 -9.95 -9.13
N LEU A 247 -21.86 -8.67 -9.09
CA LEU A 247 -22.32 -7.76 -8.05
C LEU A 247 -23.77 -7.30 -8.26
N ASP A 248 -24.14 -6.99 -9.49
CA ASP A 248 -25.38 -6.32 -9.81
C ASP A 248 -26.41 -7.32 -10.40
N ASP A 249 -26.07 -8.09 -11.44
CA ASP A 249 -27.02 -9.02 -12.08
C ASP A 249 -27.33 -10.23 -11.18
N LEU A 250 -26.32 -10.80 -10.51
CA LEU A 250 -26.51 -11.89 -9.53
C LEU A 250 -26.81 -11.38 -8.11
N GLY A 251 -26.79 -10.07 -7.88
CA GLY A 251 -27.12 -9.44 -6.59
C GLY A 251 -26.15 -9.79 -5.45
N LEU A 252 -24.88 -10.15 -5.77
CA LEU A 252 -23.89 -10.54 -4.76
C LEU A 252 -23.35 -9.34 -3.97
N ARG A 253 -23.63 -8.11 -4.38
CA ARG A 253 -23.30 -6.90 -3.63
C ARG A 253 -23.86 -6.92 -2.20
N SER A 254 -25.06 -7.44 -2.03
CA SER A 254 -25.73 -7.59 -0.72
C SER A 254 -25.42 -8.93 -0.02
N ARG A 255 -24.64 -9.82 -0.65
CA ARG A 255 -24.33 -11.18 -0.17
C ARG A 255 -22.82 -11.38 -0.07
N ARG A 256 -22.18 -10.55 0.76
CA ARG A 256 -20.72 -10.47 0.88
C ARG A 256 -20.04 -11.82 1.11
N ASP A 257 -20.59 -12.64 2.02
CA ASP A 257 -20.00 -13.94 2.35
C ASP A 257 -20.02 -14.91 1.17
N MET A 258 -21.11 -14.88 0.37
CA MET A 258 -21.22 -15.69 -0.83
C MET A 258 -20.20 -15.23 -1.89
N LEU A 259 -20.09 -13.91 -2.12
CA LEU A 259 -19.11 -13.35 -3.05
C LEU A 259 -17.68 -13.69 -2.59
N ARG A 260 -17.39 -13.55 -1.31
CA ARG A 260 -16.08 -13.90 -0.73
C ARG A 260 -15.76 -15.37 -0.95
N SER A 261 -16.71 -16.26 -0.63
CA SER A 261 -16.54 -17.71 -0.83
C SER A 261 -16.30 -18.05 -2.31
N LEU A 262 -17.04 -17.43 -3.22
CA LEU A 262 -16.87 -17.62 -4.65
C LEU A 262 -15.49 -17.18 -5.12
N LEU A 263 -15.01 -16.00 -4.71
CA LEU A 263 -13.70 -15.49 -5.12
C LEU A 263 -12.55 -16.29 -4.49
N CYS A 264 -12.65 -16.66 -3.20
CA CYS A 264 -11.62 -17.45 -2.53
C CYS A 264 -11.48 -18.86 -3.12
N ASN A 265 -12.59 -19.51 -3.51
CA ASN A 265 -12.55 -20.87 -4.03
C ASN A 265 -12.40 -20.94 -5.56
N GLY A 266 -12.84 -19.90 -6.27
CA GLY A 266 -12.84 -19.87 -7.73
C GLY A 266 -11.64 -19.21 -8.39
N LEU A 267 -10.91 -18.36 -7.67
CA LEU A 267 -9.76 -17.66 -8.22
C LEU A 267 -8.44 -18.33 -7.81
N PRO A 268 -7.47 -18.48 -8.74
CA PRO A 268 -6.14 -18.99 -8.41
C PRO A 268 -5.37 -17.99 -7.53
N VAL A 269 -4.49 -18.49 -6.68
CA VAL A 269 -3.48 -17.67 -5.98
C VAL A 269 -2.44 -17.23 -7.01
N ILE A 270 -2.10 -15.94 -7.00
CA ILE A 270 -1.15 -15.34 -7.95
C ILE A 270 0.14 -14.94 -7.22
N GLU A 271 1.22 -15.58 -7.61
CA GLU A 271 2.58 -15.26 -7.15
C GLU A 271 3.37 -14.45 -8.20
N ASP A 272 3.04 -14.60 -9.48
CA ASP A 272 3.63 -13.85 -10.59
C ASP A 272 2.63 -12.84 -11.15
N ASP A 273 2.63 -11.66 -10.56
CA ASP A 273 1.86 -10.50 -10.99
C ASP A 273 2.74 -9.41 -11.58
N ILE A 274 2.08 -8.44 -12.18
CA ILE A 274 2.67 -7.17 -12.57
C ILE A 274 1.96 -6.07 -11.78
N LEU A 275 2.74 -5.22 -11.11
CA LEU A 275 2.22 -4.03 -10.49
C LEU A 275 2.47 -2.82 -11.40
N LEU A 276 1.42 -2.11 -11.75
CA LEU A 276 1.41 -0.89 -12.57
C LEU A 276 1.03 0.30 -11.69
N LEU A 277 1.88 1.31 -11.64
CA LEU A 277 1.62 2.58 -10.96
C LEU A 277 1.71 3.69 -11.99
N MET A 278 0.56 4.30 -12.32
CA MET A 278 0.48 5.30 -13.37
C MET A 278 -0.23 6.56 -12.90
N VAL A 279 0.39 7.70 -13.09
CA VAL A 279 -0.18 9.00 -12.73
C VAL A 279 -0.14 9.92 -13.95
N THR A 280 -1.27 10.57 -14.23
CA THR A 280 -1.41 11.55 -15.31
C THR A 280 -1.83 12.88 -14.72
N ALA A 281 -1.04 13.91 -14.94
CA ALA A 281 -1.31 15.30 -14.62
C ALA A 281 -1.69 16.05 -15.88
N ARG A 282 -2.88 16.68 -15.90
CA ARG A 282 -3.38 17.50 -17.01
C ARG A 282 -3.61 18.92 -16.53
N GLY A 283 -3.37 19.89 -17.43
CA GLY A 283 -3.57 21.30 -17.12
C GLY A 283 -3.21 22.17 -18.30
N SER A 284 -2.66 23.35 -18.01
CA SER A 284 -2.22 24.27 -19.05
C SER A 284 -0.93 24.98 -18.66
N ARG A 285 -0.07 25.19 -19.64
CA ARG A 285 1.11 26.06 -19.54
C ARG A 285 0.84 27.33 -20.35
N GLY A 286 0.38 28.36 -19.65
CA GLY A 286 -0.15 29.54 -20.30
C GLY A 286 -1.47 29.20 -21.03
N ARG A 287 -1.49 29.36 -22.36
CA ARG A 287 -2.67 29.07 -23.23
C ARG A 287 -2.62 27.66 -23.84
N GLN A 288 -1.54 26.92 -23.67
CA GLN A 288 -1.38 25.60 -24.29
C GLN A 288 -1.77 24.50 -23.30
N PRO A 289 -2.62 23.52 -23.72
CA PRO A 289 -2.86 22.30 -22.92
C PRO A 289 -1.55 21.56 -22.65
N SER A 290 -1.42 21.03 -21.46
CA SER A 290 -0.26 20.24 -21.03
C SER A 290 -0.73 18.95 -20.40
N GLU A 291 -0.11 17.85 -20.77
CA GLU A 291 -0.30 16.56 -20.14
C GLU A 291 1.06 15.93 -19.85
N ARG A 292 1.23 15.41 -18.66
CA ARG A 292 2.40 14.62 -18.27
C ARG A 292 1.95 13.33 -17.59
N THR A 293 2.51 12.23 -18.03
CA THR A 293 2.21 10.91 -17.47
C THR A 293 3.52 10.24 -17.06
N VAL A 294 3.51 9.65 -15.86
CA VAL A 294 4.54 8.71 -15.40
C VAL A 294 3.92 7.34 -15.21
N CYS A 295 4.64 6.30 -15.60
CA CYS A 295 4.20 4.92 -15.42
C CYS A 295 5.37 4.07 -14.95
N TYR A 296 5.23 3.46 -13.78
CA TYR A 296 6.21 2.53 -13.23
C TYR A 296 5.62 1.12 -13.25
N ARG A 297 6.43 0.17 -13.68
CA ARG A 297 6.08 -1.24 -13.74
C ARG A 297 7.01 -2.03 -12.84
N PHE A 298 6.43 -2.88 -11.99
CA PHE A 298 7.19 -3.73 -11.09
C PHE A 298 6.85 -5.19 -11.33
N SER A 299 7.84 -6.04 -11.08
CA SER A 299 7.72 -7.50 -11.15
C SER A 299 8.28 -8.13 -9.88
N PRO A 300 7.85 -9.34 -9.52
CA PRO A 300 8.45 -10.08 -8.42
C PRO A 300 9.95 -10.27 -8.63
N ASP A 301 10.72 -10.24 -7.55
CA ASP A 301 12.12 -10.66 -7.55
C ASP A 301 12.22 -12.06 -6.95
N ALA A 302 12.37 -13.07 -7.81
CA ALA A 302 12.47 -14.47 -7.40
C ALA A 302 13.62 -14.73 -6.40
N LYS A 303 14.64 -13.85 -6.34
CA LYS A 303 15.74 -13.95 -5.36
C LYS A 303 15.33 -13.50 -3.96
N LYS A 304 14.24 -12.74 -3.84
CA LYS A 304 13.77 -12.19 -2.56
C LYS A 304 12.73 -13.05 -1.85
N GLY A 305 12.24 -14.11 -2.48
CA GLY A 305 11.26 -15.04 -1.91
C GLY A 305 10.01 -15.18 -2.77
N PRO A 306 9.03 -15.98 -2.34
CA PRO A 306 7.81 -16.29 -3.10
C PRO A 306 6.74 -15.21 -2.96
N PHE A 307 7.13 -13.93 -3.00
CA PHE A 307 6.19 -12.83 -2.86
C PHE A 307 5.93 -12.18 -4.22
N ASN A 308 4.68 -11.94 -4.51
CA ASN A 308 4.25 -11.23 -5.71
C ASN A 308 4.72 -9.76 -5.70
N ALA A 309 4.64 -9.08 -6.86
CA ALA A 309 5.11 -7.71 -7.03
C ALA A 309 4.41 -6.73 -6.07
N LEU A 310 3.09 -6.84 -5.92
CA LEU A 310 2.32 -5.97 -5.02
C LEU A 310 2.85 -6.05 -3.58
N THR A 311 3.04 -7.26 -3.06
CA THR A 311 3.57 -7.49 -1.70
C THR A 311 5.01 -7.00 -1.58
N SER A 312 5.84 -7.32 -2.58
CA SER A 312 7.27 -6.96 -2.58
C SER A 312 7.47 -5.44 -2.64
N VAL A 313 6.65 -4.73 -3.42
CA VAL A 313 6.73 -3.26 -3.50
C VAL A 313 6.20 -2.60 -2.23
N ALA A 314 5.10 -3.09 -1.66
CA ALA A 314 4.58 -2.56 -0.40
C ALA A 314 5.63 -2.67 0.73
N THR A 315 6.23 -3.85 0.89
CA THR A 315 7.25 -4.09 1.92
C THR A 315 8.59 -3.42 1.59
N GLY A 316 8.95 -3.33 0.31
CA GLY A 316 10.13 -2.60 -0.15
C GLY A 316 10.03 -1.10 0.12
N TYR A 317 8.84 -0.52 -0.04
CA TYR A 317 8.58 0.88 0.30
C TYR A 317 8.72 1.13 1.81
N ALA A 318 8.06 0.32 2.65
CA ALA A 318 8.21 0.39 4.09
C ALA A 318 9.66 0.19 4.56
N ALA A 319 10.37 -0.79 4.00
CA ALA A 319 11.79 -1.04 4.29
C ALA A 319 12.67 0.15 3.89
N THR A 320 12.36 0.83 2.78
CA THR A 320 13.06 2.06 2.37
C THR A 320 12.88 3.16 3.40
N LEU A 321 11.65 3.41 3.86
CA LEU A 321 11.37 4.42 4.89
C LEU A 321 12.08 4.11 6.22
N LEU A 322 12.08 2.85 6.66
CA LEU A 322 12.81 2.41 7.85
C LEU A 322 14.34 2.58 7.69
N SER A 323 14.86 2.32 6.50
CA SER A 323 16.28 2.52 6.20
C SER A 323 16.67 4.00 6.21
N MET A 324 15.80 4.88 5.69
CA MET A 324 16.01 6.33 5.75
C MET A 324 15.97 6.85 7.20
N LEU A 325 15.06 6.31 8.03
CA LEU A 325 15.02 6.62 9.46
C LEU A 325 16.29 6.19 10.17
N GLN A 326 16.76 4.96 9.91
CA GLN A 326 17.97 4.40 10.52
C GLN A 326 19.24 5.18 10.15
N ARG A 327 19.27 5.82 8.97
CA ARG A 327 20.40 6.63 8.48
C ARG A 327 20.28 8.12 8.79
N ASP A 328 19.28 8.53 9.57
CA ASP A 328 18.98 9.94 9.86
C ASP A 328 18.73 10.79 8.58
N GLU A 329 18.26 10.16 7.49
CA GLU A 329 17.91 10.83 6.23
C GLU A 329 16.54 11.53 6.29
N ILE A 330 15.73 11.17 7.29
CA ILE A 330 14.42 11.75 7.58
C ILE A 330 14.27 12.03 9.06
N PRO A 331 13.36 12.94 9.48
CA PRO A 331 13.19 13.30 10.88
C PRO A 331 12.84 12.10 11.77
N SER A 332 13.43 12.05 12.97
CA SER A 332 13.14 11.03 13.99
C SER A 332 11.92 11.35 14.85
N SER A 333 11.21 12.45 14.57
CA SER A 333 9.94 12.84 15.19
C SER A 333 9.03 13.53 14.19
N GLY A 334 7.73 13.55 14.45
CA GLY A 334 6.71 14.10 13.57
C GLY A 334 5.90 13.01 12.84
N VAL A 335 4.79 13.41 12.27
CA VAL A 335 4.11 12.61 11.22
C VAL A 335 4.92 12.77 9.95
N ILE A 336 5.51 11.69 9.48
CA ILE A 336 6.39 11.73 8.31
C ILE A 336 5.55 11.78 7.04
N GLU A 337 5.62 12.90 6.36
CA GLU A 337 4.95 13.09 5.06
C GLU A 337 5.73 12.39 3.94
N HIS A 338 5.76 11.05 3.98
CA HIS A 338 6.52 10.23 3.02
C HIS A 338 6.07 10.42 1.56
N HIS A 339 4.89 10.97 1.32
CA HIS A 339 4.42 11.38 -0.01
C HIS A 339 5.19 12.57 -0.59
N ARG A 340 5.96 13.31 0.21
CA ARG A 340 6.81 14.45 -0.22
C ARG A 340 8.28 14.11 -0.32
N LEU A 341 8.68 12.87 -0.01
CA LEU A 341 10.06 12.44 -0.20
C LEU A 341 10.39 12.32 -1.69
N ASP A 342 11.66 12.51 -2.03
CA ASP A 342 12.13 12.39 -3.40
C ASP A 342 11.80 11.01 -3.98
N THR A 343 10.97 10.99 -5.02
CA THR A 343 10.50 9.75 -5.67
C THR A 343 11.65 8.96 -6.29
N GLU A 344 12.64 9.63 -6.88
CA GLU A 344 13.79 8.95 -7.49
C GLU A 344 14.69 8.32 -6.43
N ALA A 345 14.92 9.00 -5.30
CA ALA A 345 15.66 8.44 -4.17
C ALA A 345 14.97 7.19 -3.63
N LEU A 346 13.64 7.22 -3.46
CA LEU A 346 12.87 6.05 -3.03
C LEU A 346 12.97 4.89 -4.03
N LEU A 347 12.75 5.13 -5.32
CA LEU A 347 12.83 4.13 -6.38
C LEU A 347 14.24 3.55 -6.56
N SER A 348 15.27 4.33 -6.28
CA SER A 348 16.68 3.92 -6.36
C SER A 348 17.14 3.10 -5.16
N SER A 349 16.32 2.97 -4.12
CA SER A 349 16.67 2.21 -2.92
C SER A 349 17.00 0.75 -3.22
N ALA A 350 17.80 0.12 -2.35
CA ALA A 350 18.17 -1.28 -2.47
C ALA A 350 16.93 -2.23 -2.40
N PHE A 351 15.82 -1.73 -1.85
CA PHE A 351 14.61 -2.51 -1.67
C PHE A 351 13.65 -2.43 -2.87
N LEU A 352 13.57 -1.27 -3.55
CA LEU A 352 12.62 -1.05 -4.68
C LEU A 352 13.26 -1.21 -6.05
N LYS A 353 14.51 -0.74 -6.21
CA LYS A 353 15.21 -0.79 -7.50
C LYS A 353 15.23 -2.16 -8.19
N PRO A 354 15.44 -3.29 -7.47
CA PRO A 354 15.44 -4.62 -8.09
C PRO A 354 14.07 -5.07 -8.60
N LEU A 355 12.97 -4.48 -8.11
CA LEU A 355 11.60 -4.81 -8.49
C LEU A 355 11.16 -4.03 -9.72
N LEU A 356 11.80 -2.88 -9.99
CA LEU A 356 11.45 -2.00 -11.09
C LEU A 356 11.87 -2.64 -12.42
N VAL A 357 10.90 -2.82 -13.32
CA VAL A 357 11.16 -3.29 -14.69
C VAL A 357 11.75 -2.13 -15.47
N ARG A 358 12.97 -2.28 -15.96
CA ARG A 358 13.58 -1.31 -16.87
C ARG A 358 12.86 -1.36 -18.21
N GLN A 359 12.46 -0.19 -18.69
CA GLN A 359 11.97 0.00 -20.05
C GLN A 359 13.13 -0.13 -21.04
#